data_1d6b4e049dcc22e89817f60f686f9f81
#
_entry.id   1d6b4e049dcc22e89817f60f686f9f81
#
_cell.length_a   1.000
_cell.length_b   1.000
_cell.length_c   1.000
_cell.angle_alpha   90.00
_cell.angle_beta   90.00
_cell.angle_gamma   90.00
#
_symmetry.space_group_name_H-M   'P 1'
#
loop_
_entity.id
_entity.type
_entity.pdbx_description
1 polymer ?
#
loop_
_entity_poly.entity_id
_entity_poly.type
_entity_poly.pdbx_seq_one_letter_code
_entity_poly.pdbx_strand_id
1 'polypeptide(L)'
;MLWQFPGLLLGVCFILLARTIDQKVKNAFPIAIIWITLTLFYLNLGHISWRLSFWFILLLLGLLVIKPTLYKKQFIYSWEERIKDGIIIVSLMGVLFYIAGLLFPIRAHITGGSIERLHYIIAWEPIALATLILTLVYLCLVKILQGKSCQIGDVFNVDRYKKLLQAYGGSSDSGLAFLNDKRLYWYQKNGEDCVAFQFVIVNNKCLIMGEPAGDDTYIREAIESFIDDADKLDYDLVFYSIGQKLTLLLHEYGFDFMKVGEDALVNLETFTLKGNKYKPFRNALNRVEKDGFYFEVVQSPHSQELLNSLEEISNTWLEGRPEKGFSLGYFNKDYFQQAPIALVKNAEHEVVAFANIMPNYEKSIISIDLMRHDKQKIPNGVMDFLFLSLFSYYQEKGYHYFDLGMAPLSGVGRVETSFAKERMAYLVYHFGSHFYSFNGLHKYKKKFTPLWSERYISCSRSSWLICAICALLMEDSKIKIVK
;
A
#
# COMPACT_ATOMS: atom_id res chain seq x y z
N MET A 1 -20.87 23.93 -33.24
CA MET A 1 -19.91 23.37 -32.27
C MET A 1 -18.87 24.39 -31.79
N LEU A 2 -18.17 25.09 -32.64
CA LEU A 2 -17.17 26.10 -32.20
C LEU A 2 -17.73 27.19 -31.26
N TRP A 3 -18.96 27.63 -31.43
CA TRP A 3 -19.63 28.61 -30.56
C TRP A 3 -20.00 28.04 -29.17
N GLN A 4 -20.11 26.74 -29.00
CA GLN A 4 -20.42 26.08 -27.72
C GLN A 4 -19.16 25.61 -26.96
N PHE A 5 -18.01 25.67 -27.60
CA PHE A 5 -16.75 25.21 -27.05
C PHE A 5 -16.34 25.94 -25.75
N PRO A 6 -16.46 27.27 -25.65
CA PRO A 6 -16.15 27.95 -24.37
C PRO A 6 -17.05 27.47 -23.23
N GLY A 7 -18.34 27.22 -23.51
CA GLY A 7 -19.26 26.69 -22.48
C GLY A 7 -18.88 25.28 -21.99
N LEU A 8 -18.46 24.40 -22.93
CA LEU A 8 -17.94 23.05 -22.57
C LEU A 8 -16.67 23.14 -21.72
N LEU A 9 -15.72 24.00 -22.09
CA LEU A 9 -14.51 24.26 -21.34
C LEU A 9 -14.84 24.70 -19.90
N LEU A 10 -15.71 25.70 -19.77
CA LEU A 10 -16.15 26.19 -18.47
C LEU A 10 -16.81 25.06 -17.65
N GLY A 11 -17.66 24.25 -18.26
CA GLY A 11 -18.36 23.16 -17.60
C GLY A 11 -17.43 22.07 -17.05
N VAL A 12 -16.45 21.62 -17.84
CA VAL A 12 -15.46 20.60 -17.38
C VAL A 12 -14.60 21.15 -16.24
N CYS A 13 -14.21 22.41 -16.33
CA CYS A 13 -13.44 23.04 -15.23
C CYS A 13 -14.28 23.18 -13.95
N PHE A 14 -15.59 23.41 -14.05
CA PHE A 14 -16.48 23.41 -12.88
C PHE A 14 -16.58 22.04 -12.21
N ILE A 15 -16.54 20.93 -12.96
CA ILE A 15 -16.55 19.59 -12.39
C ILE A 15 -15.30 19.41 -11.48
N LEU A 16 -14.12 19.79 -11.98
CA LEU A 16 -12.88 19.70 -11.21
C LEU A 16 -12.90 20.62 -9.96
N LEU A 17 -13.39 21.86 -10.12
CA LEU A 17 -13.50 22.78 -9.00
C LEU A 17 -14.51 22.31 -7.96
N ALA A 18 -15.65 21.77 -8.38
CA ALA A 18 -16.62 21.17 -7.45
C ALA A 18 -15.99 20.03 -6.66
N ARG A 19 -15.20 19.16 -7.33
CA ARG A 19 -14.46 18.06 -6.67
C ARG A 19 -13.49 18.59 -5.61
N THR A 20 -12.68 19.59 -5.96
CA THR A 20 -11.68 20.13 -5.02
C THR A 20 -12.30 20.89 -3.85
N ILE A 21 -13.47 21.50 -4.03
CA ILE A 21 -14.25 22.13 -2.96
C ILE A 21 -14.86 21.04 -2.05
N ASP A 22 -15.43 20.00 -2.62
CA ASP A 22 -15.95 18.83 -1.88
C ASP A 22 -14.87 18.20 -0.97
N GLN A 23 -13.64 18.14 -1.49
CA GLN A 23 -12.46 17.68 -0.75
C GLN A 23 -11.86 18.70 0.21
N LYS A 24 -12.48 19.88 0.35
CA LYS A 24 -12.06 20.93 1.28
C LYS A 24 -10.66 21.50 1.03
N VAL A 25 -10.23 21.54 -0.24
CA VAL A 25 -8.92 22.05 -0.66
C VAL A 25 -8.89 23.58 -0.57
N LYS A 26 -7.98 24.15 0.21
CA LYS A 26 -7.87 25.60 0.44
C LYS A 26 -7.60 26.38 -0.86
N ASN A 27 -6.77 25.87 -1.74
CA ASN A 27 -6.41 26.52 -3.01
C ASN A 27 -7.55 26.55 -4.02
N ALA A 28 -8.61 25.73 -3.84
CA ALA A 28 -9.78 25.76 -4.72
C ALA A 28 -10.56 27.06 -4.62
N PHE A 29 -10.56 27.74 -3.46
CA PHE A 29 -11.33 28.94 -3.22
C PHE A 29 -10.99 30.11 -4.17
N PRO A 30 -9.73 30.61 -4.25
CA PRO A 30 -9.39 31.70 -5.14
C PRO A 30 -9.61 31.35 -6.62
N ILE A 31 -9.32 30.10 -7.00
CA ILE A 31 -9.50 29.64 -8.37
C ILE A 31 -10.98 29.59 -8.75
N ALA A 32 -11.85 29.12 -7.85
CA ALA A 32 -13.29 29.08 -8.07
C ALA A 32 -13.87 30.50 -8.24
N ILE A 33 -13.44 31.48 -7.44
CA ILE A 33 -13.85 32.89 -7.60
C ILE A 33 -13.47 33.41 -8.98
N ILE A 34 -12.21 33.21 -9.39
CA ILE A 34 -11.73 33.65 -10.72
C ILE A 34 -12.57 33.00 -11.82
N TRP A 35 -12.83 31.69 -11.70
CA TRP A 35 -13.57 30.93 -12.71
C TRP A 35 -15.04 31.36 -12.82
N ILE A 36 -15.70 31.60 -11.69
CA ILE A 36 -17.08 32.13 -11.66
C ILE A 36 -17.14 33.53 -12.27
N THR A 37 -16.18 34.39 -11.95
CA THR A 37 -16.11 35.75 -12.48
C THR A 37 -15.90 35.75 -13.98
N LEU A 38 -15.00 34.89 -14.51
CA LEU A 38 -14.80 34.70 -15.94
C LEU A 38 -16.08 34.19 -16.64
N THR A 39 -16.78 33.26 -15.99
CA THR A 39 -18.05 32.73 -16.51
C THR A 39 -19.13 33.81 -16.56
N LEU A 40 -19.27 34.61 -15.50
CA LEU A 40 -20.19 35.74 -15.48
C LEU A 40 -19.87 36.75 -16.59
N PHE A 41 -18.60 37.07 -16.81
CA PHE A 41 -18.16 37.94 -17.88
C PHE A 41 -18.53 37.34 -19.26
N TYR A 42 -18.22 36.07 -19.49
CA TYR A 42 -18.53 35.36 -20.74
C TYR A 42 -20.04 35.33 -21.03
N LEU A 43 -20.89 35.07 -20.03
CA LEU A 43 -22.35 35.00 -20.21
C LEU A 43 -22.99 36.34 -20.56
N ASN A 44 -22.35 37.45 -20.22
CA ASN A 44 -22.88 38.80 -20.44
C ASN A 44 -22.19 39.56 -21.59
N LEU A 45 -21.28 38.91 -22.36
CA LEU A 45 -20.57 39.55 -23.47
C LEU A 45 -21.46 40.01 -24.64
N GLY A 46 -22.60 39.36 -24.90
CA GLY A 46 -23.51 39.72 -26.00
C GLY A 46 -24.83 40.30 -25.54
N HIS A 47 -25.48 39.65 -24.60
CA HIS A 47 -26.74 40.10 -23.97
C HIS A 47 -26.72 39.76 -22.49
N ILE A 48 -27.20 40.70 -21.66
CA ILE A 48 -27.26 40.54 -20.19
C ILE A 48 -28.26 39.43 -19.84
N SER A 49 -27.71 38.28 -19.37
CA SER A 49 -28.50 37.13 -18.95
C SER A 49 -28.79 37.19 -17.44
N TRP A 50 -29.78 37.98 -17.02
CA TRP A 50 -30.12 38.20 -15.59
C TRP A 50 -30.37 36.89 -14.82
N ARG A 51 -31.07 35.92 -15.44
CA ARG A 51 -31.40 34.64 -14.80
C ARG A 51 -30.15 33.81 -14.47
N LEU A 52 -29.24 33.67 -15.43
CA LEU A 52 -28.00 32.89 -15.22
C LEU A 52 -27.04 33.64 -14.27
N SER A 53 -26.90 34.94 -14.46
CA SER A 53 -26.06 35.79 -13.59
C SER A 53 -26.50 35.69 -12.14
N PHE A 54 -27.78 35.67 -11.83
CA PHE A 54 -28.32 35.48 -10.49
C PHE A 54 -27.83 34.17 -9.86
N TRP A 55 -27.85 33.05 -10.54
CA TRP A 55 -27.40 31.77 -10.03
C TRP A 55 -25.89 31.74 -9.75
N PHE A 56 -25.08 32.35 -10.64
CA PHE A 56 -23.64 32.42 -10.41
C PHE A 56 -23.26 33.37 -9.26
N ILE A 57 -24.00 34.43 -9.04
CA ILE A 57 -23.84 35.32 -7.86
C ILE A 57 -24.22 34.55 -6.59
N LEU A 58 -25.27 33.74 -6.60
CA LEU A 58 -25.66 32.89 -5.48
C LEU A 58 -24.58 31.86 -5.17
N LEU A 59 -23.97 31.23 -6.20
CA LEU A 59 -22.83 30.33 -6.05
C LEU A 59 -21.63 31.05 -5.41
N LEU A 60 -21.34 32.26 -5.81
CA LEU A 60 -20.24 33.06 -5.25
C LEU A 60 -20.48 33.37 -3.76
N LEU A 61 -21.71 33.73 -3.38
CA LEU A 61 -22.09 33.92 -1.98
C LEU A 61 -21.96 32.60 -1.18
N GLY A 62 -22.40 31.47 -1.76
CA GLY A 62 -22.25 30.15 -1.15
C GLY A 62 -20.78 29.78 -0.92
N LEU A 63 -19.89 30.11 -1.85
CA LEU A 63 -18.45 29.89 -1.70
C LEU A 63 -17.84 30.69 -0.53
N LEU A 64 -18.32 31.90 -0.32
CA LEU A 64 -17.87 32.74 0.83
C LEU A 64 -18.24 32.08 2.17
N VAL A 65 -19.41 31.46 2.25
CA VAL A 65 -19.87 30.73 3.45
C VAL A 65 -19.04 29.47 3.69
N ILE A 66 -18.66 28.75 2.62
CA ILE A 66 -17.89 27.51 2.71
C ILE A 66 -16.39 27.75 2.96
N LYS A 67 -15.87 28.95 2.68
CA LYS A 67 -14.45 29.29 2.84
C LYS A 67 -13.79 28.77 4.13
N PRO A 68 -14.38 28.92 5.34
CA PRO A 68 -13.74 28.44 6.58
C PRO A 68 -13.62 26.92 6.69
N THR A 69 -14.41 26.16 5.90
CA THR A 69 -14.35 24.69 5.91
C THR A 69 -13.23 24.13 5.02
N LEU A 70 -12.58 24.97 4.21
CA LEU A 70 -11.50 24.58 3.30
C LEU A 70 -10.17 24.65 4.04
N TYR A 71 -9.63 23.50 4.47
CA TYR A 71 -8.44 23.41 5.31
C TYR A 71 -7.29 22.61 4.73
N LYS A 72 -7.54 21.72 3.75
CA LYS A 72 -6.50 20.87 3.15
C LYS A 72 -5.46 21.72 2.42
N LYS A 73 -4.18 21.41 2.68
CA LYS A 73 -3.03 22.18 2.18
C LYS A 73 -2.67 21.85 0.74
N GLN A 74 -3.02 20.65 0.27
CA GLN A 74 -2.75 20.18 -1.08
C GLN A 74 -3.94 19.37 -1.60
N PHE A 75 -3.94 19.13 -2.90
CA PHE A 75 -4.86 18.24 -3.59
C PHE A 75 -4.09 17.13 -4.27
N ILE A 76 -4.42 15.88 -3.94
CA ILE A 76 -3.83 14.71 -4.60
C ILE A 76 -4.95 14.03 -5.39
N TYR A 77 -4.87 14.12 -6.71
CA TYR A 77 -5.88 13.50 -7.58
C TYR A 77 -5.78 11.97 -7.49
N SER A 78 -6.62 11.38 -6.64
CA SER A 78 -6.64 9.95 -6.36
C SER A 78 -7.08 9.11 -7.57
N TRP A 79 -6.77 7.83 -7.57
CA TRP A 79 -7.23 6.91 -8.63
C TRP A 79 -8.75 6.80 -8.65
N GLU A 80 -9.38 6.75 -7.49
CA GLU A 80 -10.83 6.70 -7.32
C GLU A 80 -11.51 7.87 -7.99
N GLU A 81 -10.95 9.06 -7.83
CA GLU A 81 -11.50 10.28 -8.42
C GLU A 81 -11.29 10.34 -9.90
N ARG A 82 -10.11 9.94 -10.36
CA ARG A 82 -9.85 9.82 -11.82
C ARG A 82 -10.84 8.88 -12.49
N ILE A 83 -11.16 7.74 -11.84
CA ILE A 83 -12.14 6.78 -12.35
C ILE A 83 -13.54 7.40 -12.34
N LYS A 84 -13.96 8.03 -11.23
CA LYS A 84 -15.27 8.70 -11.12
C LYS A 84 -15.43 9.79 -12.18
N ASP A 85 -14.45 10.67 -12.29
CA ASP A 85 -14.48 11.79 -13.24
C ASP A 85 -14.40 11.29 -14.68
N GLY A 86 -13.63 10.24 -14.96
CA GLY A 86 -13.60 9.55 -16.23
C GLY A 86 -14.97 9.00 -16.63
N ILE A 87 -15.68 8.34 -15.71
CA ILE A 87 -17.04 7.83 -15.94
C ILE A 87 -18.02 8.98 -16.23
N ILE A 88 -17.93 10.08 -15.46
CA ILE A 88 -18.77 11.27 -15.66
C ILE A 88 -18.53 11.86 -17.06
N ILE A 89 -17.27 12.06 -17.44
CA ILE A 89 -16.89 12.63 -18.74
C ILE A 89 -17.38 11.73 -19.88
N VAL A 90 -17.13 10.42 -19.81
CA VAL A 90 -17.59 9.46 -20.84
C VAL A 90 -19.11 9.44 -20.95
N SER A 91 -19.81 9.48 -19.79
CA SER A 91 -21.29 9.51 -19.78
C SER A 91 -21.82 10.80 -20.40
N LEU A 92 -21.25 11.95 -20.08
CA LEU A 92 -21.62 13.23 -20.69
C LEU A 92 -21.35 13.25 -22.20
N MET A 93 -20.20 12.72 -22.63
CA MET A 93 -19.87 12.58 -24.04
C MET A 93 -20.87 11.67 -24.77
N GLY A 94 -21.25 10.55 -24.17
CA GLY A 94 -22.27 9.63 -24.68
C GLY A 94 -23.64 10.31 -24.87
N VAL A 95 -24.08 11.07 -23.87
CA VAL A 95 -25.33 11.86 -23.94
C VAL A 95 -25.26 12.92 -25.03
N LEU A 96 -24.16 13.65 -25.13
CA LEU A 96 -23.95 14.66 -26.15
C LEU A 96 -23.97 14.04 -27.57
N PHE A 97 -23.35 12.87 -27.73
CA PHE A 97 -23.32 12.12 -28.98
C PHE A 97 -24.71 11.63 -29.36
N TYR A 98 -25.49 11.12 -28.40
CA TYR A 98 -26.87 10.69 -28.58
C TYR A 98 -27.78 11.86 -29.00
N ILE A 99 -27.71 13.00 -28.30
CA ILE A 99 -28.48 14.21 -28.66
C ILE A 99 -28.09 14.72 -30.05
N ALA A 100 -26.81 14.74 -30.39
CA ALA A 100 -26.31 15.13 -31.69
C ALA A 100 -26.88 14.21 -32.80
N GLY A 101 -26.91 12.90 -32.52
CA GLY A 101 -27.52 11.90 -33.42
C GLY A 101 -29.02 12.10 -33.65
N LEU A 102 -29.78 12.44 -32.60
CA LEU A 102 -31.22 12.73 -32.69
C LEU A 102 -31.50 14.02 -33.46
N LEU A 103 -30.65 15.05 -33.30
CA LEU A 103 -30.83 16.33 -34.00
C LEU A 103 -30.36 16.30 -35.46
N PHE A 104 -29.57 15.30 -35.83
CA PHE A 104 -29.00 15.16 -37.17
C PHE A 104 -30.09 15.04 -38.30
N PRO A 105 -31.09 14.15 -38.21
CA PRO A 105 -32.11 14.01 -39.23
C PRO A 105 -32.98 15.27 -39.39
N ILE A 106 -33.23 16.00 -38.30
CA ILE A 106 -33.99 17.25 -38.30
C ILE A 106 -33.23 18.34 -39.07
N ARG A 107 -31.92 18.47 -38.84
CA ARG A 107 -31.08 19.45 -39.55
C ARG A 107 -30.86 19.09 -41.01
N ALA A 108 -30.70 17.82 -41.37
CA ALA A 108 -30.56 17.36 -42.74
C ALA A 108 -31.82 17.65 -43.58
N HIS A 109 -32.99 17.57 -42.97
CA HIS A 109 -34.28 17.88 -43.62
C HIS A 109 -34.47 19.40 -43.87
N ILE A 110 -33.99 20.24 -42.94
CA ILE A 110 -34.12 21.72 -43.04
C ILE A 110 -33.08 22.31 -44.02
N THR A 111 -31.94 21.67 -44.24
CA THR A 111 -30.81 22.25 -45.01
C THR A 111 -30.66 21.68 -46.42
N GLY A 112 -31.54 20.80 -46.91
CA GLY A 112 -31.51 20.24 -48.26
C GLY A 112 -30.17 19.55 -48.57
N GLY A 113 -29.93 18.45 -47.88
CA GLY A 113 -28.62 17.87 -47.73
C GLY A 113 -27.94 17.36 -48.98
N SER A 114 -26.84 17.96 -49.34
CA SER A 114 -25.79 17.33 -50.13
C SER A 114 -24.73 16.69 -49.22
N ILE A 115 -24.16 15.57 -49.66
CA ILE A 115 -23.12 14.80 -48.94
C ILE A 115 -21.91 15.68 -48.56
N GLU A 116 -21.59 16.73 -49.32
CA GLU A 116 -20.52 17.70 -49.00
C GLU A 116 -20.77 18.49 -47.70
N ARG A 117 -22.02 18.77 -47.33
CA ARG A 117 -22.35 19.41 -46.04
C ARG A 117 -22.19 18.44 -44.84
N LEU A 118 -22.33 17.14 -45.10
CA LEU A 118 -22.08 16.11 -44.08
C LEU A 118 -20.60 16.13 -43.65
N HIS A 119 -19.68 16.30 -44.61
CA HIS A 119 -18.25 16.42 -44.36
C HIS A 119 -17.89 17.65 -43.51
N TYR A 120 -18.59 18.76 -43.72
CA TYR A 120 -18.40 20.01 -42.96
C TYR A 120 -18.97 19.93 -41.52
N ILE A 121 -19.98 19.09 -41.28
CA ILE A 121 -20.60 18.89 -39.96
C ILE A 121 -19.76 17.91 -39.09
N ILE A 122 -19.07 16.98 -39.73
CA ILE A 122 -18.17 15.99 -39.09
C ILE A 122 -16.71 16.37 -39.35
N ALA A 123 -16.38 17.65 -39.38
CA ALA A 123 -15.00 18.08 -39.41
C ALA A 123 -14.32 17.64 -38.12
N TRP A 124 -13.58 16.53 -38.15
CA TRP A 124 -12.88 15.95 -37.03
C TRP A 124 -11.74 16.87 -36.49
N GLU A 125 -11.16 17.68 -37.37
CA GLU A 125 -10.07 18.61 -37.07
C GLU A 125 -10.42 19.62 -35.95
N PRO A 126 -11.53 20.41 -36.04
CA PRO A 126 -11.90 21.34 -34.97
C PRO A 126 -12.32 20.60 -33.67
N ILE A 127 -12.85 19.38 -33.78
CA ILE A 127 -13.19 18.57 -32.60
C ILE A 127 -11.90 18.09 -31.92
N ALA A 128 -10.91 17.63 -32.66
CA ALA A 128 -9.62 17.22 -32.16
C ALA A 128 -8.87 18.39 -31.49
N LEU A 129 -8.83 19.56 -32.13
CA LEU A 129 -8.24 20.77 -31.58
C LEU A 129 -8.95 21.21 -30.29
N ALA A 130 -10.28 21.21 -30.30
CA ALA A 130 -11.09 21.55 -29.12
C ALA A 130 -10.82 20.59 -27.94
N THR A 131 -10.75 19.29 -28.22
CA THR A 131 -10.44 18.26 -27.21
C THR A 131 -9.05 18.43 -26.68
N LEU A 132 -8.07 18.76 -27.53
CA LEU A 132 -6.70 19.01 -27.11
C LEU A 132 -6.60 20.21 -26.16
N ILE A 133 -7.23 21.34 -26.54
CA ILE A 133 -7.25 22.56 -25.70
C ILE A 133 -7.93 22.27 -24.37
N LEU A 134 -9.08 21.58 -24.38
CA LEU A 134 -9.82 21.19 -23.19
C LEU A 134 -8.94 20.37 -22.24
N THR A 135 -8.24 19.38 -22.79
CA THR A 135 -7.32 18.52 -22.02
C THR A 135 -6.17 19.31 -21.44
N LEU A 136 -5.57 20.22 -22.20
CA LEU A 136 -4.47 21.08 -21.73
C LEU A 136 -4.91 21.99 -20.58
N VAL A 137 -6.06 22.65 -20.71
CA VAL A 137 -6.61 23.54 -19.66
C VAL A 137 -6.94 22.72 -18.42
N TYR A 138 -7.55 21.54 -18.58
CA TYR A 138 -7.82 20.63 -17.47
C TYR A 138 -6.55 20.23 -16.73
N LEU A 139 -5.50 19.81 -17.46
CA LEU A 139 -4.21 19.43 -16.87
C LEU A 139 -3.53 20.62 -16.17
N CYS A 140 -3.59 21.81 -16.74
CA CYS A 140 -3.09 23.04 -16.09
C CYS A 140 -3.82 23.33 -14.79
N LEU A 141 -5.15 23.24 -14.79
CA LEU A 141 -5.96 23.45 -13.59
C LEU A 141 -5.64 22.41 -12.50
N VAL A 142 -5.55 21.12 -12.86
CA VAL A 142 -5.13 20.06 -11.92
C VAL A 142 -3.79 20.43 -11.30
N LYS A 143 -2.80 20.82 -12.11
CA LYS A 143 -1.47 21.17 -11.62
C LYS A 143 -1.47 22.39 -10.68
N ILE A 144 -2.28 23.40 -10.97
CA ILE A 144 -2.43 24.59 -10.10
C ILE A 144 -3.09 24.21 -8.77
N LEU A 145 -4.14 23.36 -8.82
CA LEU A 145 -4.88 22.91 -7.64
C LEU A 145 -4.06 21.99 -6.74
N GLN A 146 -3.19 21.16 -7.31
CA GLN A 146 -2.30 20.29 -6.54
C GLN A 146 -1.40 21.07 -5.58
N GLY A 147 -0.98 22.28 -5.95
CA GLY A 147 -0.13 23.12 -5.11
C GLY A 147 1.28 22.54 -4.89
N LYS A 148 1.90 22.90 -3.77
CA LYS A 148 3.20 22.31 -3.37
C LYS A 148 2.96 20.95 -2.72
N SER A 149 3.69 19.95 -3.17
CA SER A 149 3.68 18.62 -2.56
C SER A 149 4.23 18.72 -1.13
N CYS A 150 3.38 18.44 -0.16
CA CYS A 150 3.77 18.29 1.25
C CYS A 150 3.86 16.82 1.58
N GLN A 151 5.02 16.37 2.05
CA GLN A 151 5.23 14.99 2.46
C GLN A 151 4.87 14.83 3.94
N ILE A 152 4.18 13.75 4.27
CA ILE A 152 3.90 13.35 5.64
C ILE A 152 5.04 12.48 6.19
N GLY A 153 5.27 12.56 7.50
CA GLY A 153 6.29 11.79 8.22
C GLY A 153 7.72 12.16 7.86
N ASP A 154 8.66 11.51 8.51
CA ASP A 154 10.10 11.74 8.39
C ASP A 154 10.77 10.64 7.57
N VAL A 155 11.96 10.94 7.03
CA VAL A 155 12.88 9.94 6.50
C VAL A 155 13.34 9.04 7.66
N PHE A 156 13.56 7.76 7.38
CA PHE A 156 14.01 6.80 8.38
C PHE A 156 15.32 7.24 9.04
N ASN A 157 15.36 7.15 10.37
CA ASN A 157 16.55 7.39 11.18
C ASN A 157 16.78 6.16 12.09
N VAL A 158 17.87 5.45 11.85
CA VAL A 158 18.23 4.20 12.52
C VAL A 158 18.29 4.37 14.04
N ASP A 159 19.05 5.38 14.52
CA ASP A 159 19.30 5.55 15.95
C ASP A 159 18.04 5.95 16.72
N ARG A 160 17.22 6.83 16.13
CA ARG A 160 15.95 7.27 16.72
C ARG A 160 14.97 6.10 16.82
N TYR A 161 14.83 5.30 15.74
CA TYR A 161 13.93 4.16 15.72
C TYR A 161 14.39 3.03 16.63
N LYS A 162 15.69 2.77 16.66
CA LYS A 162 16.30 1.79 17.55
C LYS A 162 16.06 2.11 19.02
N LYS A 163 16.19 3.39 19.42
CA LYS A 163 15.86 3.84 20.78
C LYS A 163 14.42 3.56 21.16
N LEU A 164 13.47 3.83 20.27
CA LEU A 164 12.04 3.55 20.50
C LEU A 164 11.81 2.04 20.71
N LEU A 165 12.36 1.20 19.82
CA LEU A 165 12.23 -0.25 19.92
C LEU A 165 12.89 -0.83 21.16
N GLN A 166 14.02 -0.28 21.59
CA GLN A 166 14.71 -0.70 22.83
C GLN A 166 13.91 -0.36 24.07
N ALA A 167 13.18 0.76 24.06
CA ALA A 167 12.36 1.20 25.19
C ALA A 167 11.06 0.41 25.32
N TYR A 168 10.37 0.16 24.21
CA TYR A 168 9.00 -0.35 24.23
C TYR A 168 8.81 -1.69 23.48
N GLY A 169 9.78 -2.09 22.67
CA GLY A 169 9.62 -3.21 21.73
C GLY A 169 8.90 -2.82 20.45
N GLY A 170 8.78 -3.77 19.53
CA GLY A 170 8.06 -3.64 18.29
C GLY A 170 7.33 -4.92 17.91
N SER A 171 6.54 -4.90 16.85
CA SER A 171 5.89 -6.08 16.28
C SER A 171 6.85 -6.94 15.46
N SER A 172 6.39 -8.11 15.00
CA SER A 172 7.14 -8.98 14.08
C SER A 172 7.60 -8.25 12.81
N ASP A 173 6.83 -7.26 12.35
CA ASP A 173 7.10 -6.52 11.10
C ASP A 173 7.93 -5.24 11.31
N SER A 174 8.13 -4.79 12.56
CA SER A 174 8.80 -3.52 12.87
C SER A 174 10.24 -3.46 12.34
N GLY A 175 10.92 -4.60 12.28
CA GLY A 175 12.28 -4.70 11.76
C GLY A 175 12.42 -4.35 10.27
N LEU A 176 11.34 -4.42 9.48
CA LEU A 176 11.37 -4.06 8.06
C LEU A 176 11.69 -2.57 7.81
N ALA A 177 11.52 -1.70 8.80
CA ALA A 177 11.90 -0.30 8.68
C ALA A 177 13.41 -0.11 8.49
N PHE A 178 14.25 -1.02 9.02
CA PHE A 178 15.70 -0.96 8.86
C PHE A 178 16.20 -1.19 7.44
N LEU A 179 15.32 -1.61 6.50
CA LEU A 179 15.61 -1.60 5.07
C LEU A 179 15.73 -0.18 4.49
N ASN A 180 15.34 0.85 5.26
CA ASN A 180 15.44 2.27 4.90
C ASN A 180 14.69 2.63 3.60
N ASP A 181 13.67 1.87 3.25
CA ASP A 181 12.82 2.08 2.08
C ASP A 181 11.44 2.64 2.44
N LYS A 182 11.21 2.88 3.72
CA LYS A 182 9.97 3.39 4.30
C LYS A 182 10.20 4.73 5.00
N ARG A 183 9.14 5.50 5.12
CA ARG A 183 9.07 6.69 5.97
C ARG A 183 8.50 6.31 7.33
N LEU A 184 8.75 7.15 8.35
CA LEU A 184 8.16 7.00 9.66
C LEU A 184 7.27 8.19 9.99
N TYR A 185 6.07 7.93 10.49
CA TYR A 185 5.25 8.91 11.17
C TYR A 185 5.46 8.74 12.67
N TRP A 186 5.84 9.83 13.34
CA TRP A 186 6.16 9.85 14.76
C TRP A 186 5.06 10.56 15.54
N TYR A 187 4.55 9.89 16.56
CA TYR A 187 3.76 10.53 17.58
C TYR A 187 4.63 10.82 18.80
N GLN A 188 4.62 12.10 19.23
CA GLN A 188 5.42 12.58 20.35
C GLN A 188 4.50 13.11 21.46
N LYS A 189 4.85 12.78 22.69
CA LYS A 189 4.23 13.35 23.90
C LYS A 189 5.30 14.04 24.74
N ASN A 190 5.09 15.29 25.07
CA ASN A 190 6.05 16.12 25.85
C ASN A 190 7.47 16.18 25.25
N GLY A 191 7.59 16.06 23.93
CA GLY A 191 8.88 16.08 23.23
C GLY A 191 9.60 14.72 23.14
N GLU A 192 9.02 13.66 23.67
CA GLU A 192 9.53 12.29 23.58
C GLU A 192 8.78 11.46 22.52
N ASP A 193 9.51 10.63 21.80
CA ASP A 193 8.94 9.72 20.80
C ASP A 193 8.22 8.57 21.52
N CYS A 194 6.91 8.46 21.33
CA CYS A 194 6.09 7.44 21.97
C CYS A 194 5.68 6.33 21.01
N VAL A 195 5.26 6.67 19.79
CA VAL A 195 4.77 5.71 18.79
C VAL A 195 5.29 6.06 17.41
N ALA A 196 5.64 5.05 16.62
CA ALA A 196 6.05 5.20 15.24
C ALA A 196 5.29 4.26 14.31
N PHE A 197 4.89 4.76 13.14
CA PHE A 197 4.28 4.00 12.06
C PHE A 197 5.21 4.00 10.86
N GLN A 198 5.57 2.82 10.36
CA GLN A 198 6.33 2.68 9.12
C GLN A 198 5.40 2.65 7.92
N PHE A 199 5.66 3.43 6.89
CA PHE A 199 4.79 3.51 5.72
C PHE A 199 5.53 3.93 4.46
N VAL A 200 4.89 3.69 3.32
CA VAL A 200 5.26 4.23 2.00
C VAL A 200 4.10 4.99 1.39
N ILE A 201 4.39 5.90 0.46
CA ILE A 201 3.37 6.69 -0.23
C ILE A 201 3.22 6.19 -1.67
N VAL A 202 1.99 5.81 -2.03
CA VAL A 202 1.63 5.43 -3.41
C VAL A 202 0.40 6.22 -3.82
N ASN A 203 0.57 7.18 -4.72
CA ASN A 203 -0.45 8.17 -5.09
C ASN A 203 -0.89 9.00 -3.85
N ASN A 204 -2.15 8.93 -3.44
CA ASN A 204 -2.68 9.57 -2.23
C ASN A 204 -2.73 8.61 -1.02
N LYS A 205 -2.18 7.40 -1.11
CA LYS A 205 -2.28 6.40 -0.06
C LYS A 205 -0.99 6.29 0.72
N CYS A 206 -1.08 6.44 2.05
CA CYS A 206 -0.04 6.04 2.98
C CYS A 206 -0.29 4.57 3.32
N LEU A 207 0.55 3.67 2.78
CA LEU A 207 0.49 2.23 3.07
C LEU A 207 1.34 1.96 4.31
N ILE A 208 0.67 1.73 5.44
CA ILE A 208 1.29 1.43 6.73
C ILE A 208 1.50 -0.08 6.83
N MET A 209 2.72 -0.50 7.19
CA MET A 209 3.08 -1.92 7.31
C MET A 209 3.10 -2.35 8.77
N GLY A 210 2.29 -3.36 9.10
CA GLY A 210 2.26 -3.99 10.42
C GLY A 210 1.65 -3.12 11.53
N GLU A 211 1.83 -3.58 12.75
CA GLU A 211 1.44 -2.86 13.96
C GLU A 211 2.39 -1.65 14.20
N PRO A 212 1.92 -0.56 14.82
CA PRO A 212 2.80 0.51 15.25
C PRO A 212 3.84 0.00 16.27
N ALA A 213 5.01 0.61 16.25
CA ALA A 213 6.04 0.39 17.26
C ALA A 213 5.96 1.47 18.34
N GLY A 214 6.21 1.12 19.60
CA GLY A 214 6.26 2.07 20.70
C GLY A 214 5.36 1.74 21.87
N ASP A 215 4.97 2.76 22.64
CA ASP A 215 4.17 2.62 23.85
C ASP A 215 2.68 2.38 23.51
N ASP A 216 2.17 1.22 23.85
CA ASP A 216 0.79 0.80 23.64
C ASP A 216 -0.25 1.76 24.23
N THR A 217 0.12 2.50 25.30
CA THR A 217 -0.79 3.44 25.97
C THR A 217 -1.15 4.64 25.11
N TYR A 218 -0.27 5.00 24.16
CA TYR A 218 -0.46 6.15 23.24
C TYR A 218 -0.91 5.77 21.84
N ILE A 219 -1.17 4.50 21.53
CA ILE A 219 -1.55 4.07 20.18
C ILE A 219 -2.82 4.79 19.70
N ARG A 220 -3.83 4.95 20.55
CA ARG A 220 -5.07 5.64 20.20
C ARG A 220 -4.83 7.10 19.81
N GLU A 221 -4.11 7.85 20.65
CA GLU A 221 -3.78 9.26 20.40
C GLU A 221 -2.89 9.41 19.14
N ALA A 222 -1.98 8.47 18.94
CA ALA A 222 -1.09 8.44 17.78
C ALA A 222 -1.87 8.20 16.46
N ILE A 223 -2.87 7.31 16.47
CA ILE A 223 -3.76 7.08 15.33
C ILE A 223 -4.58 8.34 15.02
N GLU A 224 -5.19 8.97 16.02
CA GLU A 224 -5.96 10.22 15.85
C GLU A 224 -5.08 11.31 15.22
N SER A 225 -3.88 11.50 15.75
CA SER A 225 -2.92 12.47 15.21
C SER A 225 -2.52 12.16 13.76
N PHE A 226 -2.30 10.88 13.44
CA PHE A 226 -1.93 10.48 12.09
C PHE A 226 -3.07 10.66 11.10
N ILE A 227 -4.32 10.33 11.49
CA ILE A 227 -5.52 10.56 10.68
C ILE A 227 -5.68 12.06 10.38
N ASP A 228 -5.56 12.91 11.40
CA ASP A 228 -5.71 14.37 11.27
C ASP A 228 -4.64 14.98 10.35
N ASP A 229 -3.40 14.56 10.48
CA ASP A 229 -2.30 15.08 9.67
C ASP A 229 -2.35 14.54 8.24
N ALA A 230 -2.75 13.29 8.05
CA ALA A 230 -2.97 12.71 6.74
C ALA A 230 -4.12 13.42 6.00
N ASP A 231 -5.25 13.69 6.68
CA ASP A 231 -6.39 14.37 6.10
C ASP A 231 -6.04 15.81 5.69
N LYS A 232 -5.30 16.59 6.52
CA LYS A 232 -4.80 17.93 6.18
C LYS A 232 -3.93 17.95 4.93
N LEU A 233 -3.26 16.84 4.63
CA LEU A 233 -2.36 16.67 3.49
C LEU A 233 -2.97 15.82 2.36
N ASP A 234 -4.27 15.54 2.42
CA ASP A 234 -5.04 14.80 1.40
C ASP A 234 -4.49 13.38 1.15
N TYR A 235 -4.01 12.72 2.21
CA TYR A 235 -3.60 11.32 2.17
C TYR A 235 -4.65 10.43 2.82
N ASP A 236 -4.89 9.27 2.22
CA ASP A 236 -5.66 8.16 2.78
C ASP A 236 -4.74 7.18 3.50
N LEU A 237 -5.09 6.77 4.71
CA LEU A 237 -4.35 5.75 5.44
C LEU A 237 -4.85 4.36 5.08
N VAL A 238 -3.91 3.45 4.80
CA VAL A 238 -4.15 2.03 4.55
C VAL A 238 -3.20 1.23 5.43
N PHE A 239 -3.75 0.52 6.40
CA PHE A 239 -3.01 -0.37 7.29
C PHE A 239 -3.01 -1.78 6.72
N TYR A 240 -1.86 -2.41 6.61
CA TYR A 240 -1.69 -3.75 6.06
C TYR A 240 -0.96 -4.67 7.03
N SER A 241 -1.37 -5.93 7.12
CA SER A 241 -0.79 -6.94 8.02
C SER A 241 -1.01 -6.61 9.51
N ILE A 242 -2.17 -6.05 9.86
CA ILE A 242 -2.52 -5.72 11.24
C ILE A 242 -3.38 -6.79 11.90
N GLY A 243 -3.29 -6.92 13.22
CA GLY A 243 -4.09 -7.86 14.00
C GLY A 243 -5.48 -7.36 14.32
N GLN A 244 -6.27 -8.22 14.95
CA GLN A 244 -7.67 -7.96 15.26
C GLN A 244 -7.86 -6.73 16.17
N LYS A 245 -7.02 -6.57 17.20
CA LYS A 245 -7.15 -5.45 18.16
C LYS A 245 -7.05 -4.10 17.49
N LEU A 246 -6.03 -3.89 16.66
CA LEU A 246 -5.84 -2.64 15.92
C LEU A 246 -6.93 -2.47 14.84
N THR A 247 -7.35 -3.54 14.17
CA THR A 247 -8.44 -3.51 13.19
C THR A 247 -9.75 -2.99 13.78
N LEU A 248 -10.12 -3.48 14.97
CA LEU A 248 -11.33 -3.04 15.67
C LEU A 248 -11.21 -1.57 16.12
N LEU A 249 -10.03 -1.16 16.59
CA LEU A 249 -9.78 0.23 16.93
C LEU A 249 -9.92 1.16 15.71
N LEU A 250 -9.34 0.80 14.57
CA LEU A 250 -9.47 1.58 13.33
C LEU A 250 -10.92 1.63 12.83
N HIS A 251 -11.69 0.56 13.06
CA HIS A 251 -13.10 0.54 12.70
C HIS A 251 -13.93 1.59 13.46
N GLU A 252 -13.58 1.93 14.72
CA GLU A 252 -14.19 3.03 15.47
C GLU A 252 -14.00 4.39 14.76
N TYR A 253 -12.90 4.55 14.02
CA TYR A 253 -12.60 5.76 13.20
C TYR A 253 -13.16 5.67 11.77
N GLY A 254 -14.00 4.67 11.47
CA GLY A 254 -14.69 4.53 10.19
C GLY A 254 -13.88 3.85 9.09
N PHE A 255 -12.82 3.12 9.44
CA PHE A 255 -12.10 2.30 8.48
C PHE A 255 -12.88 1.04 8.13
N ASP A 256 -12.93 0.68 6.84
CA ASP A 256 -13.37 -0.63 6.37
C ASP A 256 -12.20 -1.61 6.41
N PHE A 257 -12.46 -2.89 6.56
CA PHE A 257 -11.41 -3.90 6.64
C PHE A 257 -11.74 -5.19 5.88
N MET A 258 -10.69 -5.95 5.60
CA MET A 258 -10.79 -7.31 5.04
C MET A 258 -9.65 -8.16 5.59
N LYS A 259 -9.94 -9.43 5.89
CA LYS A 259 -8.88 -10.42 6.21
C LYS A 259 -7.99 -10.63 4.99
N VAL A 260 -6.67 -10.62 5.18
CA VAL A 260 -5.67 -10.81 4.12
C VAL A 260 -4.83 -12.06 4.28
N GLY A 261 -4.91 -12.72 5.44
CA GLY A 261 -4.17 -13.94 5.71
C GLY A 261 -4.15 -14.32 7.18
N GLU A 262 -3.25 -15.19 7.53
CA GLU A 262 -3.03 -15.65 8.90
C GLU A 262 -1.52 -15.77 9.15
N ASP A 263 -1.03 -15.25 10.29
CA ASP A 263 0.33 -15.51 10.77
C ASP A 263 0.40 -16.86 11.45
N ALA A 264 1.55 -17.49 11.33
CA ALA A 264 1.83 -18.80 11.87
C ALA A 264 2.76 -18.68 13.08
N LEU A 265 2.21 -18.69 14.29
CA LEU A 265 2.95 -18.56 15.55
C LEU A 265 3.22 -19.94 16.15
N VAL A 266 4.48 -20.37 16.21
CA VAL A 266 4.88 -21.59 16.90
C VAL A 266 5.09 -21.27 18.38
N ASN A 267 4.34 -21.93 19.26
CA ASN A 267 4.53 -21.81 20.71
C ASN A 267 5.80 -22.58 21.10
N LEU A 268 6.86 -21.86 21.48
CA LEU A 268 8.15 -22.43 21.84
C LEU A 268 8.12 -23.09 23.23
N GLU A 269 7.31 -22.60 24.17
CA GLU A 269 7.21 -23.18 25.52
C GLU A 269 6.73 -24.64 25.48
N THR A 270 5.79 -24.93 24.58
CA THR A 270 5.20 -26.28 24.45
C THR A 270 5.79 -27.07 23.29
N PHE A 271 6.67 -26.46 22.48
CA PHE A 271 7.25 -27.11 21.31
C PHE A 271 8.16 -28.27 21.75
N THR A 272 7.92 -29.43 21.17
CA THR A 272 8.71 -30.64 21.43
C THR A 272 8.82 -31.51 20.20
N LEU A 273 9.94 -32.14 20.03
CA LEU A 273 10.14 -33.15 18.99
C LEU A 273 9.80 -34.60 19.45
N LYS A 274 9.27 -34.77 20.66
CA LYS A 274 8.88 -36.08 21.21
C LYS A 274 7.59 -36.58 20.53
N GLY A 275 7.45 -37.91 20.41
CA GLY A 275 6.27 -38.56 19.86
C GLY A 275 6.39 -38.92 18.37
N ASN A 276 5.46 -39.79 17.89
CA ASN A 276 5.49 -40.34 16.52
C ASN A 276 5.21 -39.28 15.45
N LYS A 277 4.41 -38.28 15.74
CA LYS A 277 4.08 -37.17 14.85
C LYS A 277 5.34 -36.43 14.35
N TYR A 278 6.32 -36.28 15.23
CA TYR A 278 7.56 -35.53 14.93
C TYR A 278 8.73 -36.42 14.48
N LYS A 279 8.50 -37.72 14.24
CA LYS A 279 9.51 -38.64 13.70
C LYS A 279 10.13 -38.14 12.37
N PRO A 280 9.37 -37.58 11.40
CA PRO A 280 9.95 -37.02 10.18
C PRO A 280 10.96 -35.88 10.47
N PHE A 281 10.67 -35.02 11.43
CA PHE A 281 11.56 -33.92 11.84
C PHE A 281 12.84 -34.43 12.48
N ARG A 282 12.74 -35.38 13.41
CA ARG A 282 13.94 -35.99 14.01
C ARG A 282 14.80 -36.70 12.96
N ASN A 283 14.17 -37.37 11.98
CA ASN A 283 14.91 -38.02 10.89
C ASN A 283 15.59 -36.96 9.97
N ALA A 284 14.98 -35.81 9.76
CA ALA A 284 15.58 -34.72 8.99
C ALA A 284 16.79 -34.12 9.74
N LEU A 285 16.64 -33.82 11.03
CA LEU A 285 17.75 -33.35 11.88
C LEU A 285 18.93 -34.34 11.84
N ASN A 286 18.70 -35.60 12.22
CA ASN A 286 19.74 -36.62 12.28
C ASN A 286 20.45 -36.86 10.95
N ARG A 287 19.74 -36.72 9.82
CA ARG A 287 20.32 -36.88 8.48
C ARG A 287 21.25 -35.72 8.16
N VAL A 288 20.74 -34.49 8.32
CA VAL A 288 21.51 -33.27 8.02
C VAL A 288 22.78 -33.19 8.89
N GLU A 289 22.67 -33.54 10.18
CA GLU A 289 23.82 -33.61 11.09
C GLU A 289 24.81 -34.74 10.70
N LYS A 290 24.31 -35.92 10.29
CA LYS A 290 25.15 -37.04 9.79
C LYS A 290 25.92 -36.69 8.52
N ASP A 291 25.31 -35.84 7.69
CA ASP A 291 25.94 -35.35 6.43
C ASP A 291 26.96 -34.21 6.73
N GLY A 292 27.24 -33.94 8.02
CA GLY A 292 28.26 -32.96 8.47
C GLY A 292 27.80 -31.51 8.52
N PHE A 293 26.50 -31.26 8.37
CA PHE A 293 26.00 -29.90 8.48
C PHE A 293 25.69 -29.54 9.94
N TYR A 294 25.92 -28.27 10.30
CA TYR A 294 25.64 -27.76 11.63
C TYR A 294 25.04 -26.34 11.61
N PHE A 295 24.35 -26.03 12.69
CA PHE A 295 23.67 -24.74 12.89
C PHE A 295 24.50 -23.82 13.77
N GLU A 296 24.54 -22.52 13.42
CA GLU A 296 25.20 -21.48 14.19
C GLU A 296 24.42 -20.16 14.13
N VAL A 297 24.41 -19.41 15.23
CA VAL A 297 23.87 -18.03 15.23
C VAL A 297 25.00 -17.04 15.47
N VAL A 298 25.26 -16.19 14.49
CA VAL A 298 26.30 -15.16 14.54
C VAL A 298 25.67 -13.83 14.93
N GLN A 299 26.30 -13.17 15.92
CA GLN A 299 25.85 -11.87 16.41
C GLN A 299 26.43 -10.74 15.55
N SER A 300 25.68 -9.61 15.44
CA SER A 300 26.22 -8.37 14.88
C SER A 300 27.33 -7.79 15.80
N PRO A 301 28.39 -7.12 15.23
CA PRO A 301 28.59 -6.81 13.82
C PRO A 301 29.11 -8.00 13.00
N HIS A 302 28.63 -8.12 11.76
CA HIS A 302 29.01 -9.17 10.82
C HIS A 302 30.20 -8.73 9.96
N SER A 303 31.11 -9.68 9.67
CA SER A 303 32.23 -9.41 8.77
C SER A 303 31.75 -9.19 7.33
N GLN A 304 32.52 -8.40 6.57
CA GLN A 304 32.20 -8.15 5.16
C GLN A 304 32.27 -9.43 4.32
N GLU A 305 33.18 -10.35 4.68
CA GLU A 305 33.32 -11.65 4.03
C GLU A 305 32.06 -12.50 4.19
N LEU A 306 31.51 -12.56 5.42
CA LEU A 306 30.24 -13.26 5.66
C LEU A 306 29.12 -12.64 4.86
N LEU A 307 28.94 -11.32 4.89
CA LEU A 307 27.87 -10.65 4.14
C LEU A 307 27.99 -10.86 2.63
N ASN A 308 29.20 -10.90 2.07
CA ASN A 308 29.41 -11.21 0.67
C ASN A 308 29.02 -12.66 0.34
N SER A 309 29.37 -13.62 1.17
CA SER A 309 28.95 -15.02 1.02
C SER A 309 27.43 -15.18 1.04
N LEU A 310 26.76 -14.48 1.97
CA LEU A 310 25.29 -14.48 2.04
C LEU A 310 24.63 -13.84 0.80
N GLU A 311 25.25 -12.79 0.24
CA GLU A 311 24.80 -12.15 -0.99
C GLU A 311 24.88 -13.11 -2.19
N GLU A 312 25.96 -13.89 -2.29
CA GLU A 312 26.11 -14.92 -3.34
C GLU A 312 25.02 -16.00 -3.23
N ILE A 313 24.78 -16.53 -2.01
CA ILE A 313 23.70 -17.49 -1.77
C ILE A 313 22.35 -16.89 -2.14
N SER A 314 22.12 -15.64 -1.75
CA SER A 314 20.91 -14.89 -2.05
C SER A 314 20.66 -14.76 -3.55
N ASN A 315 21.69 -14.37 -4.33
CA ASN A 315 21.62 -14.22 -5.77
C ASN A 315 21.38 -15.57 -6.48
N THR A 316 22.06 -16.63 -6.03
CA THR A 316 21.86 -18.00 -6.52
C THR A 316 20.42 -18.48 -6.24
N TRP A 317 19.89 -18.19 -5.06
CA TRP A 317 18.51 -18.57 -4.70
C TRP A 317 17.47 -17.84 -5.56
N LEU A 318 17.70 -16.56 -5.88
CA LEU A 318 16.82 -15.76 -6.71
C LEU A 318 16.74 -16.22 -8.18
N GLU A 319 17.81 -16.81 -8.72
CA GLU A 319 17.85 -17.26 -10.13
C GLU A 319 17.44 -16.16 -11.12
N GLY A 320 17.88 -14.92 -10.87
CA GLY A 320 17.55 -13.76 -11.69
C GLY A 320 16.14 -13.17 -11.46
N ARG A 321 15.36 -13.72 -10.52
CA ARG A 321 14.08 -13.13 -10.14
C ARG A 321 14.33 -11.82 -9.36
N PRO A 322 13.50 -10.78 -9.58
CA PRO A 322 13.64 -9.53 -8.84
C PRO A 322 13.30 -9.72 -7.36
N GLU A 323 13.99 -8.98 -6.52
CA GLU A 323 13.63 -8.83 -5.11
C GLU A 323 12.29 -8.10 -4.98
N LYS A 324 11.45 -8.56 -4.06
CA LYS A 324 10.24 -7.87 -3.66
C LYS A 324 10.56 -6.93 -2.49
N GLY A 325 9.73 -5.94 -2.29
CA GLY A 325 9.89 -5.00 -1.19
C GLY A 325 8.61 -4.81 -0.39
N PHE A 326 8.52 -3.75 0.39
CA PHE A 326 7.43 -3.31 1.24
C PHE A 326 7.01 -4.34 2.31
N SER A 327 6.26 -5.38 1.95
CA SER A 327 5.75 -6.41 2.88
C SER A 327 6.74 -7.54 3.13
N LEU A 328 7.81 -7.62 2.35
CA LEU A 328 8.89 -8.60 2.47
C LEU A 328 10.23 -7.86 2.47
N GLY A 329 11.21 -8.43 3.16
CA GLY A 329 12.56 -7.95 3.08
C GLY A 329 13.26 -8.33 1.77
N TYR A 330 14.37 -7.66 1.53
CA TYR A 330 15.31 -7.96 0.46
C TYR A 330 16.74 -7.93 1.01
N PHE A 331 17.68 -8.51 0.27
CA PHE A 331 19.06 -8.55 0.74
C PHE A 331 19.64 -7.14 0.79
N ASN A 332 20.03 -6.72 2.00
CA ASN A 332 20.64 -5.42 2.25
C ASN A 332 21.65 -5.57 3.41
N LYS A 333 22.92 -5.25 3.17
CA LYS A 333 24.00 -5.45 4.14
C LYS A 333 23.81 -4.62 5.41
N ASP A 334 23.33 -3.40 5.31
CA ASP A 334 23.09 -2.53 6.48
C ASP A 334 21.93 -3.06 7.33
N TYR A 335 20.90 -3.61 6.71
CA TYR A 335 19.81 -4.29 7.41
C TYR A 335 20.28 -5.53 8.15
N PHE A 336 21.11 -6.35 7.52
CA PHE A 336 21.68 -7.54 8.15
C PHE A 336 22.57 -7.20 9.35
N GLN A 337 23.20 -6.02 9.37
CA GLN A 337 23.98 -5.54 10.52
C GLN A 337 23.11 -5.19 11.73
N GLN A 338 21.79 -5.15 11.64
CA GLN A 338 20.93 -4.73 12.77
C GLN A 338 20.56 -5.88 13.72
N ALA A 339 20.77 -7.15 13.31
CA ALA A 339 20.33 -8.31 14.09
C ALA A 339 21.24 -9.54 13.87
N PRO A 340 21.11 -10.58 14.70
CA PRO A 340 21.79 -11.85 14.49
C PRO A 340 21.39 -12.53 13.18
N ILE A 341 22.26 -13.38 12.66
CA ILE A 341 22.01 -14.22 11.48
C ILE A 341 22.17 -15.68 11.87
N ALA A 342 21.18 -16.49 11.57
CA ALA A 342 21.25 -17.94 11.69
C ALA A 342 21.82 -18.55 10.42
N LEU A 343 22.79 -19.43 10.55
CA LEU A 343 23.55 -20.04 9.49
C LEU A 343 23.44 -21.58 9.58
N VAL A 344 23.41 -22.22 8.42
CA VAL A 344 23.73 -23.64 8.29
C VAL A 344 25.02 -23.74 7.50
N LYS A 345 26.00 -24.43 8.06
CA LYS A 345 27.33 -24.66 7.45
C LYS A 345 27.54 -26.14 7.17
N ASN A 346 28.31 -26.44 6.13
CA ASN A 346 28.78 -27.80 5.81
C ASN A 346 30.02 -28.18 6.62
N ALA A 347 30.54 -29.40 6.41
CA ALA A 347 31.74 -29.89 7.07
C ALA A 347 33.01 -29.07 6.80
N GLU A 348 33.05 -28.37 5.66
CA GLU A 348 34.12 -27.48 5.23
C GLU A 348 33.95 -26.05 5.79
N HIS A 349 32.98 -25.83 6.69
CA HIS A 349 32.63 -24.54 7.30
C HIS A 349 32.05 -23.50 6.32
N GLU A 350 31.69 -23.89 5.09
CA GLU A 350 31.02 -23.02 4.15
C GLU A 350 29.55 -22.83 4.52
N VAL A 351 29.04 -21.58 4.39
CA VAL A 351 27.62 -21.31 4.58
C VAL A 351 26.82 -21.84 3.40
N VAL A 352 25.80 -22.64 3.68
CA VAL A 352 24.92 -23.21 2.64
C VAL A 352 23.46 -22.76 2.75
N ALA A 353 23.05 -22.27 3.92
CA ALA A 353 21.75 -21.66 4.13
C ALA A 353 21.83 -20.63 5.25
N PHE A 354 20.94 -19.63 5.21
CA PHE A 354 20.85 -18.63 6.24
C PHE A 354 19.41 -18.14 6.44
N ALA A 355 19.16 -17.58 7.63
CA ALA A 355 18.00 -16.76 7.93
C ALA A 355 18.45 -15.55 8.77
N ASN A 356 18.01 -14.34 8.40
CA ASN A 356 18.23 -13.17 9.23
C ASN A 356 17.10 -13.05 10.27
N ILE A 357 17.48 -12.74 11.50
CA ILE A 357 16.55 -12.50 12.58
C ILE A 357 16.01 -11.08 12.45
N MET A 358 14.69 -10.91 12.67
CA MET A 358 14.06 -9.60 12.58
C MET A 358 14.45 -8.72 13.77
N PRO A 359 14.99 -7.50 13.56
CA PRO A 359 15.39 -6.60 14.65
C PRO A 359 14.18 -5.84 15.24
N ASN A 360 13.26 -6.56 15.90
CA ASN A 360 12.05 -6.00 16.50
C ASN A 360 12.19 -5.63 17.97
N TYR A 361 13.26 -6.08 18.66
CA TYR A 361 13.53 -5.89 20.09
C TYR A 361 12.43 -6.41 21.03
N GLU A 362 11.47 -7.18 20.52
CA GLU A 362 10.46 -7.88 21.31
C GLU A 362 11.10 -9.05 22.06
N LYS A 363 10.71 -9.25 23.32
CA LYS A 363 11.29 -10.29 24.17
C LYS A 363 10.49 -11.59 24.19
N SER A 364 9.24 -11.53 23.80
CA SER A 364 8.33 -12.69 23.82
C SER A 364 8.22 -13.38 22.46
N ILE A 365 8.33 -12.64 21.36
CA ILE A 365 8.14 -13.13 19.99
C ILE A 365 9.40 -12.85 19.19
N ILE A 366 9.91 -13.88 18.52
CA ILE A 366 10.99 -13.77 17.56
C ILE A 366 10.50 -14.13 16.15
N SER A 367 11.02 -13.47 15.15
CA SER A 367 10.70 -13.73 13.75
C SER A 367 11.94 -13.68 12.87
N ILE A 368 11.83 -14.23 11.68
CA ILE A 368 12.82 -14.11 10.61
C ILE A 368 12.16 -13.45 9.40
N ASP A 369 12.97 -12.80 8.57
CA ASP A 369 12.50 -12.21 7.32
C ASP A 369 12.96 -13.03 6.10
N LEU A 370 14.24 -12.91 5.73
CA LEU A 370 14.80 -13.67 4.63
C LEU A 370 15.30 -15.03 5.10
N MET A 371 14.98 -16.06 4.33
CA MET A 371 15.47 -17.40 4.50
C MET A 371 15.88 -17.95 3.14
N ARG A 372 17.17 -18.16 2.92
CA ARG A 372 17.75 -18.54 1.63
C ARG A 372 18.79 -19.63 1.77
N HIS A 373 18.96 -20.38 0.70
CA HIS A 373 19.90 -21.51 0.66
C HIS A 373 20.50 -21.68 -0.74
N ASP A 374 21.67 -22.26 -0.82
CA ASP A 374 22.27 -22.70 -2.05
C ASP A 374 21.63 -24.01 -2.50
N LYS A 375 20.85 -23.96 -3.59
CA LYS A 375 20.10 -25.12 -4.10
C LYS A 375 20.98 -26.29 -4.51
N GLN A 376 22.25 -26.08 -4.83
CA GLN A 376 23.16 -27.10 -5.31
C GLN A 376 23.93 -27.79 -4.16
N LYS A 377 24.13 -27.09 -3.03
CA LYS A 377 24.97 -27.55 -1.93
C LYS A 377 24.18 -28.11 -0.74
N ILE A 378 22.86 -28.11 -0.77
CA ILE A 378 22.07 -28.52 0.39
C ILE A 378 21.50 -29.93 0.28
N PRO A 379 21.45 -30.71 1.40
CA PRO A 379 20.70 -31.95 1.46
C PRO A 379 19.19 -31.70 1.62
N ASN A 380 18.42 -32.73 1.29
CA ASN A 380 16.97 -32.71 1.55
C ASN A 380 16.68 -32.56 3.04
N GLY A 381 15.88 -31.55 3.42
CA GLY A 381 15.47 -31.28 4.79
C GLY A 381 16.26 -30.18 5.49
N VAL A 382 17.20 -29.50 4.82
CA VAL A 382 18.00 -28.41 5.43
C VAL A 382 17.13 -27.27 5.92
N MET A 383 16.01 -26.98 5.27
CA MET A 383 15.11 -25.92 5.71
C MET A 383 14.31 -26.30 6.95
N ASP A 384 13.90 -27.57 7.07
CA ASP A 384 13.30 -28.08 8.31
C ASP A 384 14.36 -28.08 9.43
N PHE A 385 15.61 -28.45 9.13
CA PHE A 385 16.74 -28.39 10.06
C PHE A 385 16.96 -26.96 10.58
N LEU A 386 17.02 -25.97 9.71
CA LEU A 386 17.20 -24.56 10.08
C LEU A 386 16.09 -24.08 11.03
N PHE A 387 14.82 -24.33 10.70
CA PHE A 387 13.71 -23.94 11.57
C PHE A 387 13.72 -24.64 12.92
N LEU A 388 13.94 -25.96 12.93
CA LEU A 388 13.96 -26.73 14.18
C LEU A 388 15.12 -26.29 15.10
N SER A 389 16.27 -25.99 14.52
CA SER A 389 17.43 -25.45 15.25
C SER A 389 17.14 -24.04 15.79
N LEU A 390 16.48 -23.20 15.00
CA LEU A 390 16.02 -21.88 15.45
C LEU A 390 15.03 -21.99 16.64
N PHE A 391 14.05 -22.89 16.54
CA PHE A 391 13.08 -23.10 17.63
C PHE A 391 13.78 -23.53 18.92
N SER A 392 14.70 -24.52 18.86
CA SER A 392 15.44 -24.95 20.02
C SER A 392 16.31 -23.84 20.61
N TYR A 393 17.01 -23.09 19.76
CA TYR A 393 17.89 -22.00 20.18
C TYR A 393 17.12 -20.87 20.87
N TYR A 394 15.97 -20.45 20.34
CA TYR A 394 15.18 -19.38 20.96
C TYR A 394 14.31 -19.86 22.12
N GLN A 395 13.90 -21.13 22.14
CA GLN A 395 13.30 -21.76 23.33
C GLN A 395 14.26 -21.73 24.53
N GLU A 396 15.55 -22.09 24.33
CA GLU A 396 16.59 -22.02 25.37
C GLU A 396 16.87 -20.59 25.86
N LYS A 397 16.64 -19.58 24.97
CA LYS A 397 16.74 -18.17 25.33
C LYS A 397 15.50 -17.59 26.01
N GLY A 398 14.45 -18.40 26.21
CA GLY A 398 13.25 -18.00 26.93
C GLY A 398 12.23 -17.22 26.10
N TYR A 399 12.29 -17.30 24.77
CA TYR A 399 11.23 -16.74 23.92
C TYR A 399 9.99 -17.65 23.98
N HIS A 400 8.79 -17.01 23.98
CA HIS A 400 7.52 -17.72 24.06
C HIS A 400 7.02 -18.19 22.69
N TYR A 401 7.21 -17.37 21.66
CA TYR A 401 6.71 -17.65 20.31
C TYR A 401 7.77 -17.41 19.24
N PHE A 402 7.69 -18.23 18.18
CA PHE A 402 8.40 -18.00 16.94
C PHE A 402 7.38 -17.72 15.83
N ASP A 403 7.45 -16.53 15.26
CA ASP A 403 6.60 -16.11 14.16
C ASP A 403 7.22 -16.53 12.82
N LEU A 404 6.54 -17.42 12.11
CA LEU A 404 6.91 -17.87 10.77
C LEU A 404 6.45 -16.90 9.67
N GLY A 405 5.81 -15.80 10.06
CA GLY A 405 5.21 -14.82 9.18
C GLY A 405 3.87 -15.23 8.58
N MET A 406 3.29 -14.36 7.78
CA MET A 406 1.96 -14.53 7.23
C MET A 406 1.89 -15.61 6.13
N ALA A 407 0.80 -16.37 6.12
CA ALA A 407 0.33 -17.15 4.98
C ALA A 407 -0.74 -16.32 4.24
N PRO A 408 -0.41 -15.63 3.15
CA PRO A 408 -1.31 -14.72 2.48
C PRO A 408 -2.57 -15.44 1.99
N LEU A 409 -3.72 -14.77 2.09
CA LEU A 409 -5.06 -15.24 1.71
C LEU A 409 -5.51 -16.54 2.39
N SER A 410 -4.76 -17.05 3.38
CA SER A 410 -5.19 -18.18 4.19
C SER A 410 -6.43 -17.82 5.00
N GLY A 411 -7.43 -18.71 5.04
CA GLY A 411 -8.64 -18.52 5.82
C GLY A 411 -9.61 -17.47 5.29
N VAL A 412 -9.35 -16.86 4.12
CA VAL A 412 -10.19 -15.81 3.53
C VAL A 412 -11.27 -16.42 2.64
N GLY A 413 -12.52 -15.93 2.74
CA GLY A 413 -13.60 -16.22 1.79
C GLY A 413 -14.04 -17.68 1.67
N ARG A 414 -13.77 -18.51 2.69
CA ARG A 414 -14.09 -19.96 2.68
C ARG A 414 -15.57 -20.28 2.76
N VAL A 415 -16.36 -19.36 3.30
CA VAL A 415 -17.79 -19.55 3.54
C VAL A 415 -18.59 -18.98 2.37
N GLU A 416 -19.66 -19.67 1.94
CA GLU A 416 -20.50 -19.22 0.81
C GLU A 416 -21.14 -17.85 1.03
N THR A 417 -21.39 -17.49 2.28
CA THR A 417 -21.95 -16.20 2.70
C THR A 417 -20.92 -15.07 2.81
N SER A 418 -19.62 -15.35 2.55
CA SER A 418 -18.58 -14.32 2.58
C SER A 418 -18.85 -13.20 1.57
N PHE A 419 -18.41 -11.99 1.89
CA PHE A 419 -18.52 -10.85 0.98
C PHE A 419 -17.86 -11.13 -0.38
N ALA A 420 -18.37 -10.51 -1.45
CA ALA A 420 -17.86 -10.72 -2.81
C ALA A 420 -16.35 -10.45 -2.93
N LYS A 421 -15.83 -9.42 -2.22
CA LYS A 421 -14.40 -9.09 -2.16
C LYS A 421 -13.55 -10.24 -1.59
N GLU A 422 -14.04 -10.92 -0.55
CA GLU A 422 -13.34 -12.06 0.07
C GLU A 422 -13.45 -13.33 -0.77
N ARG A 423 -14.59 -13.54 -1.44
CA ARG A 423 -14.75 -14.66 -2.38
C ARG A 423 -13.82 -14.54 -3.58
N MET A 424 -13.59 -13.33 -4.09
CA MET A 424 -12.58 -13.10 -5.13
C MET A 424 -11.17 -13.43 -4.61
N ALA A 425 -10.82 -13.02 -3.40
CA ALA A 425 -9.55 -13.38 -2.77
C ALA A 425 -9.39 -14.90 -2.63
N TYR A 426 -10.46 -15.61 -2.26
CA TYR A 426 -10.48 -17.08 -2.21
C TYR A 426 -10.20 -17.72 -3.58
N LEU A 427 -10.78 -17.18 -4.67
CA LEU A 427 -10.51 -17.67 -6.02
C LEU A 427 -9.03 -17.46 -6.40
N VAL A 428 -8.45 -16.31 -6.05
CA VAL A 428 -7.03 -16.03 -6.26
C VAL A 428 -6.14 -17.00 -5.45
N TYR A 429 -6.51 -17.31 -4.21
CA TYR A 429 -5.79 -18.26 -3.37
C TYR A 429 -5.77 -19.68 -3.98
N HIS A 430 -6.90 -20.13 -4.52
CA HIS A 430 -7.02 -21.49 -5.06
C HIS A 430 -6.51 -21.63 -6.49
N PHE A 431 -6.75 -20.65 -7.35
CA PHE A 431 -6.46 -20.72 -8.78
C PHE A 431 -5.27 -19.88 -9.22
N GLY A 432 -4.79 -18.96 -8.36
CA GLY A 432 -3.63 -18.09 -8.63
C GLY A 432 -2.27 -18.78 -8.48
N SER A 433 -2.22 -20.12 -8.39
CA SER A 433 -1.00 -20.91 -8.16
C SER A 433 0.11 -20.70 -9.20
N HIS A 434 -0.22 -20.20 -10.40
CA HIS A 434 0.75 -19.85 -11.44
C HIS A 434 1.58 -18.60 -11.06
N PHE A 435 1.06 -17.74 -10.18
CA PHE A 435 1.74 -16.50 -9.75
C PHE A 435 2.45 -16.64 -8.40
N TYR A 436 1.86 -17.41 -7.46
CA TYR A 436 2.43 -17.63 -6.14
C TYR A 436 1.82 -18.87 -5.48
N SER A 437 2.65 -19.71 -4.86
CA SER A 437 2.18 -20.95 -4.21
C SER A 437 1.65 -20.69 -2.80
N PHE A 438 0.56 -19.92 -2.68
CA PHE A 438 -0.07 -19.58 -1.40
C PHE A 438 -0.41 -20.81 -0.55
N ASN A 439 -1.03 -21.81 -1.19
CA ASN A 439 -1.41 -23.06 -0.53
C ASN A 439 -0.19 -23.90 -0.11
N GLY A 440 0.89 -23.87 -0.90
CA GLY A 440 2.15 -24.56 -0.56
C GLY A 440 2.79 -23.97 0.69
N LEU A 441 2.84 -22.65 0.81
CA LEU A 441 3.38 -21.95 1.98
C LEU A 441 2.58 -22.24 3.26
N HIS A 442 1.25 -22.20 3.18
CA HIS A 442 0.38 -22.55 4.31
C HIS A 442 0.60 -24.02 4.74
N LYS A 443 0.64 -24.97 3.79
CA LYS A 443 0.91 -26.40 4.09
C LYS A 443 2.27 -26.61 4.73
N TYR A 444 3.28 -25.86 4.27
CA TYR A 444 4.63 -25.93 4.85
C TYR A 444 4.63 -25.47 6.31
N LYS A 445 4.09 -24.28 6.60
CA LYS A 445 4.01 -23.74 7.95
C LYS A 445 3.17 -24.61 8.89
N LYS A 446 2.10 -25.21 8.39
CA LYS A 446 1.22 -26.11 9.16
C LYS A 446 1.94 -27.34 9.74
N LYS A 447 3.06 -27.77 9.14
CA LYS A 447 3.88 -28.88 9.68
C LYS A 447 4.32 -28.63 11.13
N PHE A 448 4.62 -27.37 11.46
CA PHE A 448 5.12 -26.99 12.79
C PHE A 448 4.00 -26.76 13.81
N THR A 449 2.74 -27.07 13.42
CA THR A 449 1.56 -26.93 14.30
C THR A 449 1.39 -25.56 14.94
N PRO A 450 1.47 -24.47 14.15
CA PRO A 450 1.39 -23.12 14.69
C PRO A 450 -0.02 -22.80 15.18
N LEU A 451 -0.10 -21.83 16.07
CA LEU A 451 -1.31 -21.05 16.31
C LEU A 451 -1.47 -20.07 15.16
N TRP A 452 -2.66 -20.01 14.56
CA TRP A 452 -2.94 -19.11 13.45
C TRP A 452 -3.56 -17.81 13.99
N SER A 453 -2.92 -16.69 13.70
CA SER A 453 -3.39 -15.35 14.07
C SER A 453 -3.83 -14.60 12.82
N GLU A 454 -5.06 -14.13 12.81
CA GLU A 454 -5.63 -13.44 11.65
C GLU A 454 -4.97 -12.10 11.39
N ARG A 455 -4.74 -11.77 10.11
CA ARG A 455 -4.19 -10.51 9.64
C ARG A 455 -5.14 -9.82 8.68
N TYR A 456 -5.22 -8.50 8.81
CA TYR A 456 -6.19 -7.68 8.12
C TYR A 456 -5.51 -6.56 7.33
N ILE A 457 -6.19 -6.11 6.28
CA ILE A 457 -6.01 -4.79 5.68
C ILE A 457 -7.15 -3.91 6.15
N SER A 458 -6.85 -2.67 6.53
CA SER A 458 -7.84 -1.68 6.92
C SER A 458 -7.59 -0.38 6.17
N CYS A 459 -8.63 0.18 5.56
CA CYS A 459 -8.51 1.39 4.74
C CYS A 459 -9.58 2.42 5.11
N SER A 460 -9.23 3.71 5.01
CA SER A 460 -10.17 4.80 5.24
C SER A 460 -11.34 4.71 4.25
N ARG A 461 -12.50 5.23 4.65
CA ARG A 461 -13.75 5.16 3.87
C ARG A 461 -13.67 5.84 2.50
N SER A 462 -12.79 6.82 2.35
CA SER A 462 -12.51 7.52 1.09
C SER A 462 -11.80 6.64 0.07
N SER A 463 -11.03 5.66 0.54
CA SER A 463 -10.24 4.76 -0.30
C SER A 463 -11.01 3.49 -0.66
N TRP A 464 -11.05 3.16 -1.96
CA TRP A 464 -11.59 1.87 -2.37
C TRP A 464 -10.60 0.75 -2.06
N LEU A 465 -11.07 -0.31 -1.43
CA LEU A 465 -10.23 -1.45 -1.08
C LEU A 465 -9.45 -2.01 -2.28
N ILE A 466 -10.07 -2.03 -3.47
CA ILE A 466 -9.40 -2.48 -4.70
C ILE A 466 -8.22 -1.58 -5.07
N CYS A 467 -8.34 -0.26 -4.90
CA CYS A 467 -7.26 0.68 -5.16
C CYS A 467 -6.16 0.56 -4.09
N ALA A 468 -6.52 0.28 -2.84
CA ALA A 468 -5.57 -0.01 -1.77
C ALA A 468 -4.77 -1.28 -2.06
N ILE A 469 -5.42 -2.37 -2.50
CA ILE A 469 -4.76 -3.61 -2.91
C ILE A 469 -3.87 -3.38 -4.14
N CYS A 470 -4.34 -2.63 -5.15
CA CYS A 470 -3.50 -2.27 -6.29
C CYS A 470 -2.25 -1.49 -5.88
N ALA A 471 -2.38 -0.54 -4.95
CA ALA A 471 -1.25 0.22 -4.42
C ALA A 471 -0.23 -0.68 -3.71
N LEU A 472 -0.69 -1.65 -2.91
CA LEU A 472 0.15 -2.66 -2.26
C LEU A 472 0.90 -3.50 -3.30
N LEU A 473 0.19 -4.05 -4.29
CA LEU A 473 0.79 -4.89 -5.33
C LEU A 473 1.81 -4.11 -6.16
N MET A 474 1.55 -2.83 -6.45
CA MET A 474 2.50 -1.97 -7.15
C MET A 474 3.75 -1.71 -6.32
N GLU A 475 3.62 -1.51 -5.01
CA GLU A 475 4.77 -1.28 -4.13
C GLU A 475 5.58 -2.56 -3.94
N ASP A 476 4.94 -3.71 -3.70
CA ASP A 476 5.60 -5.02 -3.60
C ASP A 476 6.32 -5.42 -4.88
N SER A 477 5.83 -4.98 -6.05
CA SER A 477 6.43 -5.31 -7.36
C SER A 477 7.56 -4.37 -7.78
N LYS A 478 7.82 -3.28 -7.04
CA LYS A 478 8.96 -2.41 -7.34
C LYS A 478 10.26 -3.17 -7.19
N ILE A 479 11.03 -3.21 -8.28
CA ILE A 479 12.36 -3.83 -8.29
C ILE A 479 13.25 -3.01 -7.36
N LYS A 480 13.69 -3.61 -6.27
CA LYS A 480 14.69 -3.01 -5.38
C LYS A 480 16.07 -3.29 -5.98
N ILE A 481 16.58 -2.30 -6.69
CA ILE A 481 17.98 -2.33 -7.15
C ILE A 481 18.81 -1.90 -5.93
N VAL A 482 19.50 -2.85 -5.33
CA VAL A 482 20.52 -2.56 -4.32
C VAL A 482 21.66 -1.84 -5.07
N LYS A 483 21.82 -0.54 -4.81
CA LYS A 483 22.94 0.25 -5.30
C LYS A 483 24.16 0.04 -4.41
#